data_4daa2abbfa4a29c8aa9f5312ce34ed5e
#
_entry.id   4daa2abbfa4a29c8aa9f5312ce34ed5e
#
_cell.length_a   1.000
_cell.length_b   1.000
_cell.length_c   1.000
_cell.angle_alpha   90.00
_cell.angle_beta   90.00
_cell.angle_gamma   90.00
#
_symmetry.space_group_name_H-M   'P 1'
#
loop_
_entity.id
_entity.type
_entity.pdbx_description
1 polymer ?
#
loop_
_entity_poly.entity_id
_entity_poly.type
_entity_poly.pdbx_seq_one_letter_code
_entity_poly.pdbx_strand_id
1 'polypeptide(L)'
;MKRHARLLALSIAGAAFASGCATTDAPFRSHLESTAPQVRECADWYRLLDERVASAGVRDAQDAPVAGFPYLRVSRLLAALRPVAAASPAALHALAERMLALDLEARRYEMMNLSAGQLPGLRDASDSPGMRLALQRTRECGRLLRDIDLAKPEMRDALLRRAEVPDDYRMADRIVGLYWLTRLAVAAGVRRYEEETRAAFRRELPVPGGAGVVRHAPQPGDPLSRAQVAALLERAARNPLGIPEPSEEELPSLLAGYAPSFEVEIKGDFDRVGALRWLRDADSPAVDGAQLAAYGHAAWTLYDGKVLLQLVYTLWFPERPPQQVGDALSGKLDGITWRVTLAPDGEPLLYDTIHPCGCYHQFFPTPRAAALPVPAGPEEWMFSPQSLPRIAEGERPLLRIASGTHYVERVAVVSGTDSLARYELRPYGELRSMFRLSGGRSSAFGQDGLVPGTERAERYVLWPMGIESAGAMRQWGRQATAFVGRRHFDDADLLEQRFRFDLK
;
A
#
# COMPACT_ATOMS: atom_id res chain seq x y z
N MET A 1 12.48 -63.07 22.49
CA MET A 1 11.76 -62.57 21.27
C MET A 1 11.82 -61.04 21.26
N LYS A 2 12.74 -60.51 20.47
CA LYS A 2 13.00 -59.07 20.38
C LYS A 2 12.09 -58.47 19.26
N ARG A 3 11.17 -57.56 19.60
CA ARG A 3 10.42 -56.78 18.61
C ARG A 3 11.08 -55.42 18.47
N HIS A 4 11.61 -55.16 17.29
CA HIS A 4 12.19 -53.89 16.91
C HIS A 4 11.05 -52.89 16.62
N ALA A 5 10.95 -51.81 17.41
CA ALA A 5 10.20 -50.64 17.08
C ALA A 5 11.02 -49.78 16.09
N ARG A 6 10.59 -49.71 14.86
CA ARG A 6 11.15 -48.74 13.86
C ARG A 6 10.51 -47.39 14.10
N LEU A 7 11.27 -46.45 14.64
CA LEU A 7 10.95 -45.02 14.66
C LEU A 7 11.07 -44.50 13.23
N LEU A 8 9.94 -44.11 12.65
CA LEU A 8 9.89 -43.35 11.40
C LEU A 8 10.22 -41.90 11.76
N ALA A 9 11.44 -41.47 11.52
CA ALA A 9 11.82 -40.07 11.58
C ALA A 9 11.26 -39.38 10.32
N LEU A 10 10.16 -38.63 10.46
CA LEU A 10 9.66 -37.70 9.43
C LEU A 10 10.62 -36.51 9.40
N SER A 11 11.54 -36.51 8.46
CA SER A 11 12.35 -35.34 8.14
C SER A 11 11.46 -34.34 7.44
N ILE A 12 10.93 -33.36 8.16
CA ILE A 12 10.32 -32.19 7.58
C ILE A 12 11.47 -31.37 7.00
N ALA A 13 11.70 -31.53 5.69
CA ALA A 13 12.55 -30.63 4.93
C ALA A 13 11.85 -29.24 4.90
N GLY A 14 12.30 -28.36 5.77
CA GLY A 14 11.95 -26.95 5.71
C GLY A 14 12.48 -26.40 4.40
N ALA A 15 11.60 -26.25 3.40
CA ALA A 15 11.89 -25.43 2.25
C ALA A 15 11.98 -23.99 2.75
N ALA A 16 13.18 -23.54 3.08
CA ALA A 16 13.50 -22.14 3.17
C ALA A 16 13.20 -21.57 1.78
N PHE A 17 12.10 -20.84 1.65
CA PHE A 17 11.90 -19.92 0.54
C PHE A 17 12.99 -18.85 0.69
N ALA A 18 14.18 -19.14 0.17
CA ALA A 18 15.13 -18.12 -0.18
C ALA A 18 14.40 -17.26 -1.21
N SER A 19 13.96 -16.07 -0.80
CA SER A 19 13.67 -14.98 -1.72
C SER A 19 14.95 -14.79 -2.51
N GLY A 20 15.04 -15.43 -3.68
CA GLY A 20 16.21 -15.37 -4.54
C GLY A 20 16.48 -13.88 -4.78
N CYS A 21 17.66 -13.41 -4.40
CA CYS A 21 18.05 -12.05 -4.75
C CYS A 21 17.93 -11.94 -6.27
N ALA A 22 17.22 -10.91 -6.78
CA ALA A 22 17.04 -10.70 -8.22
C ALA A 22 18.36 -10.75 -9.00
N THR A 23 19.47 -10.50 -8.31
CA THR A 23 20.85 -10.54 -8.81
C THR A 23 21.47 -11.94 -8.94
N THR A 24 20.83 -12.99 -8.41
CA THR A 24 21.36 -14.38 -8.50
C THR A 24 20.72 -15.19 -9.63
N ASP A 25 19.65 -14.69 -10.22
CA ASP A 25 18.92 -15.36 -11.30
C ASP A 25 19.66 -15.36 -12.64
N ALA A 26 19.41 -16.41 -13.44
CA ALA A 26 20.06 -16.62 -14.72
C ALA A 26 20.03 -15.44 -15.71
N PRO A 27 18.90 -14.69 -15.90
CA PRO A 27 18.90 -13.52 -16.77
C PRO A 27 19.95 -12.49 -16.36
N PHE A 28 20.04 -12.14 -15.08
CA PHE A 28 20.99 -11.13 -14.61
C PHE A 28 22.45 -11.61 -14.61
N ARG A 29 22.70 -12.91 -14.41
CA ARG A 29 24.04 -13.48 -14.40
C ARG A 29 24.77 -13.24 -15.73
N SER A 30 24.06 -13.25 -16.85
CA SER A 30 24.63 -12.95 -18.16
C SER A 30 25.22 -11.54 -18.25
N HIS A 31 24.71 -10.58 -17.49
CA HIS A 31 25.26 -9.23 -17.45
C HIS A 31 26.54 -9.16 -16.60
N LEU A 32 26.61 -9.90 -15.49
CA LEU A 32 27.81 -10.00 -14.66
C LEU A 32 28.98 -10.67 -15.42
N GLU A 33 28.67 -11.59 -16.32
CA GLU A 33 29.62 -12.33 -17.15
C GLU A 33 29.91 -11.61 -18.50
N SER A 34 29.32 -10.43 -18.74
CA SER A 34 29.44 -9.70 -19.99
C SER A 34 30.89 -9.27 -20.28
N THR A 35 31.30 -9.42 -21.54
CA THR A 35 32.60 -8.92 -22.01
C THR A 35 32.62 -7.41 -22.23
N ALA A 36 31.44 -6.76 -22.33
CA ALA A 36 31.31 -5.32 -22.42
C ALA A 36 31.52 -4.68 -21.03
N PRO A 37 32.60 -3.89 -20.81
CA PRO A 37 32.94 -3.37 -19.47
C PRO A 37 31.81 -2.57 -18.84
N GLN A 38 31.17 -1.69 -19.60
CA GLN A 38 30.07 -0.84 -19.12
C GLN A 38 28.86 -1.65 -18.62
N VAL A 39 28.52 -2.75 -19.28
CA VAL A 39 27.42 -3.65 -18.89
C VAL A 39 27.76 -4.33 -17.57
N ARG A 40 28.98 -4.87 -17.47
CA ARG A 40 29.46 -5.52 -16.24
C ARG A 40 29.54 -4.56 -15.06
N GLU A 41 30.04 -3.35 -15.27
CA GLU A 41 30.09 -2.31 -14.23
C GLU A 41 28.69 -1.92 -13.71
N CYS A 42 27.68 -1.86 -14.60
CA CYS A 42 26.31 -1.61 -14.22
C CYS A 42 25.68 -2.80 -13.47
N ALA A 43 25.98 -4.03 -13.89
CA ALA A 43 25.54 -5.22 -13.18
C ALA A 43 26.19 -5.32 -11.79
N ASP A 44 27.49 -5.08 -11.67
CA ASP A 44 28.21 -5.02 -10.38
C ASP A 44 27.66 -3.93 -9.46
N TRP A 45 27.25 -2.78 -10.01
CA TRP A 45 26.61 -1.73 -9.23
C TRP A 45 25.29 -2.20 -8.60
N TYR A 46 24.38 -2.81 -9.36
CA TYR A 46 23.12 -3.34 -8.83
C TYR A 46 23.34 -4.45 -7.82
N ARG A 47 24.28 -5.35 -8.07
CA ARG A 47 24.66 -6.41 -7.12
C ARG A 47 25.17 -5.83 -5.79
N LEU A 48 26.09 -4.85 -5.85
CA LEU A 48 26.60 -4.17 -4.67
C LEU A 48 25.48 -3.47 -3.90
N LEU A 49 24.60 -2.77 -4.59
CA LEU A 49 23.47 -2.07 -3.97
C LEU A 49 22.54 -3.04 -3.25
N ASP A 50 22.17 -4.16 -3.89
CA ASP A 50 21.34 -5.20 -3.27
C ASP A 50 22.00 -5.82 -2.03
N GLU A 51 23.29 -6.10 -2.09
CA GLU A 51 24.08 -6.62 -0.95
C GLU A 51 24.08 -5.64 0.23
N ARG A 52 24.25 -4.34 -0.03
CA ARG A 52 24.29 -3.29 1.01
C ARG A 52 22.92 -3.08 1.64
N VAL A 53 21.88 -2.99 0.81
CA VAL A 53 20.49 -2.85 1.25
C VAL A 53 20.05 -4.04 2.09
N ALA A 54 20.38 -5.26 1.65
CA ALA A 54 20.03 -6.49 2.37
C ALA A 54 20.79 -6.58 3.72
N SER A 55 22.09 -6.31 3.72
CA SER A 55 22.92 -6.37 4.93
C SER A 55 22.53 -5.32 5.98
N ALA A 56 22.06 -4.15 5.53
CA ALA A 56 21.57 -3.08 6.40
C ALA A 56 20.12 -3.28 6.86
N GLY A 57 19.39 -4.20 6.26
CA GLY A 57 17.98 -4.44 6.60
C GLY A 57 17.04 -3.29 6.19
N VAL A 58 17.38 -2.54 5.12
CA VAL A 58 16.64 -1.33 4.72
C VAL A 58 15.90 -1.49 3.40
N ARG A 59 15.65 -2.73 2.97
CA ARG A 59 14.90 -3.00 1.72
C ARG A 59 13.48 -2.42 1.82
N ASP A 60 13.09 -1.69 0.80
CA ASP A 60 11.72 -1.21 0.65
C ASP A 60 10.80 -2.35 0.16
N ALA A 61 9.65 -2.52 0.78
CA ALA A 61 8.72 -3.63 0.55
C ALA A 61 7.48 -3.24 -0.27
N GLN A 62 7.35 -1.97 -0.70
CA GLN A 62 6.14 -1.51 -1.37
C GLN A 62 5.90 -2.25 -2.68
N ASP A 63 6.89 -2.25 -3.55
CA ASP A 63 6.81 -2.88 -4.86
C ASP A 63 7.76 -4.07 -4.95
N ALA A 64 7.31 -5.16 -5.59
CA ALA A 64 8.06 -6.40 -5.64
C ALA A 64 9.23 -6.33 -6.64
N PRO A 65 10.45 -6.74 -6.27
CA PRO A 65 11.54 -6.90 -7.22
C PRO A 65 11.21 -7.98 -8.26
N VAL A 66 11.55 -7.74 -9.53
CA VAL A 66 11.36 -8.72 -10.60
C VAL A 66 12.57 -9.65 -10.64
N ALA A 67 12.35 -10.95 -10.42
CA ALA A 67 13.42 -11.95 -10.37
C ALA A 67 14.21 -11.98 -11.70
N GLY A 68 15.55 -11.80 -11.60
CA GLY A 68 16.45 -11.73 -12.74
C GLY A 68 16.54 -10.36 -13.43
N PHE A 69 15.81 -9.36 -12.94
CA PHE A 69 15.83 -7.98 -13.43
C PHE A 69 15.92 -7.01 -12.22
N PRO A 70 17.07 -6.94 -11.54
CA PRO A 70 17.20 -6.20 -10.26
C PRO A 70 17.01 -4.68 -10.39
N TYR A 71 16.93 -4.17 -11.59
CA TYR A 71 16.63 -2.79 -11.93
C TYR A 71 15.13 -2.55 -12.22
N LEU A 72 14.26 -3.56 -11.98
CA LEU A 72 12.81 -3.47 -12.18
C LEU A 72 12.07 -3.89 -10.92
N ARG A 73 10.98 -3.17 -10.61
CA ARG A 73 9.98 -3.57 -9.63
C ARG A 73 8.59 -3.55 -10.23
N VAL A 74 7.69 -4.33 -9.67
CA VAL A 74 6.33 -4.50 -10.17
C VAL A 74 5.31 -4.29 -9.05
N SER A 75 4.26 -3.48 -9.35
CA SER A 75 3.03 -3.36 -8.56
C SER A 75 1.94 -4.29 -9.13
N ARG A 76 0.85 -4.50 -8.37
CA ARG A 76 -0.30 -5.29 -8.85
C ARG A 76 -0.92 -4.71 -10.13
N LEU A 77 -0.98 -3.38 -10.25
CA LEU A 77 -1.42 -2.76 -11.50
C LEU A 77 -0.52 -3.14 -12.68
N LEU A 78 0.80 -2.97 -12.55
CA LEU A 78 1.73 -3.26 -13.66
C LEU A 78 1.73 -4.75 -14.00
N ALA A 79 1.58 -5.63 -13.01
CA ALA A 79 1.38 -7.06 -13.25
C ALA A 79 0.09 -7.35 -14.05
N ALA A 80 -1.01 -6.65 -13.75
CA ALA A 80 -2.27 -6.78 -14.50
C ALA A 80 -2.20 -6.23 -15.93
N LEU A 81 -1.30 -5.28 -16.20
CA LEU A 81 -1.11 -4.71 -17.54
C LEU A 81 -0.18 -5.53 -18.46
N ARG A 82 0.35 -6.69 -18.02
CA ARG A 82 1.18 -7.56 -18.85
C ARG A 82 0.52 -7.96 -20.18
N PRO A 83 -0.79 -8.29 -20.25
CA PRO A 83 -1.44 -8.60 -21.54
C PRO A 83 -1.44 -7.41 -22.49
N VAL A 84 -1.64 -6.18 -21.99
CA VAL A 84 -1.56 -4.95 -22.78
C VAL A 84 -0.14 -4.73 -23.30
N ALA A 85 0.86 -4.94 -22.44
CA ALA A 85 2.27 -4.82 -22.80
C ALA A 85 2.70 -5.86 -23.84
N ALA A 86 2.17 -7.09 -23.78
CA ALA A 86 2.45 -8.14 -24.76
C ALA A 86 1.89 -7.82 -26.16
N ALA A 87 0.90 -6.93 -26.28
CA ALA A 87 0.23 -6.60 -27.54
C ALA A 87 1.06 -5.69 -28.47
N SER A 88 2.01 -4.91 -27.94
CA SER A 88 2.84 -4.03 -28.77
C SER A 88 4.21 -3.73 -28.15
N PRO A 89 5.26 -3.54 -28.98
CA PRO A 89 6.58 -3.13 -28.47
C PRO A 89 6.57 -1.81 -27.71
N ALA A 90 5.72 -0.85 -28.09
CA ALA A 90 5.59 0.44 -27.42
C ALA A 90 5.01 0.28 -26.01
N ALA A 91 3.97 -0.57 -25.85
CA ALA A 91 3.38 -0.85 -24.55
C ALA A 91 4.35 -1.62 -23.62
N LEU A 92 5.11 -2.58 -24.17
CA LEU A 92 6.13 -3.31 -23.43
C LEU A 92 7.25 -2.38 -22.93
N HIS A 93 7.72 -1.48 -23.78
CA HIS A 93 8.72 -0.49 -23.38
C HIS A 93 8.18 0.43 -22.30
N ALA A 94 6.94 0.90 -22.42
CA ALA A 94 6.29 1.74 -21.41
C ALA A 94 6.11 0.98 -20.07
N LEU A 95 5.76 -0.31 -20.09
CA LEU A 95 5.68 -1.15 -18.90
C LEU A 95 7.06 -1.24 -18.21
N ALA A 96 8.12 -1.55 -18.95
CA ALA A 96 9.46 -1.67 -18.39
C ALA A 96 10.00 -0.31 -17.88
N GLU A 97 9.65 0.81 -18.52
CA GLU A 97 9.98 2.15 -18.03
C GLU A 97 9.30 2.44 -16.69
N ARG A 98 8.02 2.08 -16.55
CA ARG A 98 7.27 2.20 -15.29
C ARG A 98 7.87 1.32 -14.19
N MET A 99 8.24 0.08 -14.53
CA MET A 99 8.91 -0.83 -13.59
C MET A 99 10.26 -0.30 -13.14
N LEU A 100 11.03 0.32 -14.05
CA LEU A 100 12.29 0.98 -13.71
C LEU A 100 12.04 2.20 -12.80
N ALA A 101 10.99 2.98 -13.04
CA ALA A 101 10.64 4.10 -12.18
C ALA A 101 10.31 3.66 -10.75
N LEU A 102 9.56 2.56 -10.58
CA LEU A 102 9.30 1.97 -9.25
C LEU A 102 10.59 1.52 -8.55
N ASP A 103 11.53 0.91 -9.29
CA ASP A 103 12.83 0.53 -8.71
C ASP A 103 13.63 1.75 -8.30
N LEU A 104 13.73 2.79 -9.14
CA LEU A 104 14.45 4.01 -8.83
C LEU A 104 13.87 4.74 -7.61
N GLU A 105 12.56 4.76 -7.46
CA GLU A 105 11.91 5.31 -6.29
C GLU A 105 12.25 4.52 -5.03
N ALA A 106 12.12 3.19 -5.06
CA ALA A 106 12.47 2.34 -3.94
C ALA A 106 13.95 2.48 -3.56
N ARG A 107 14.87 2.46 -4.55
CA ARG A 107 16.32 2.65 -4.35
C ARG A 107 16.65 3.97 -3.71
N ARG A 108 15.93 5.04 -4.04
CA ARG A 108 16.08 6.34 -3.39
C ARG A 108 15.86 6.22 -1.88
N TYR A 109 14.77 5.60 -1.43
CA TYR A 109 14.49 5.43 -0.01
C TYR A 109 15.45 4.45 0.66
N GLU A 110 15.78 3.35 0.00
CA GLU A 110 16.78 2.40 0.49
C GLU A 110 18.13 3.07 0.74
N MET A 111 18.64 3.85 -0.23
CA MET A 111 19.90 4.58 -0.09
C MET A 111 19.84 5.66 1.01
N MET A 112 18.69 6.35 1.14
CA MET A 112 18.49 7.34 2.21
C MET A 112 18.52 6.72 3.61
N ASN A 113 18.15 5.45 3.73
CA ASN A 113 18.13 4.70 4.98
C ASN A 113 19.47 3.97 5.28
N LEU A 114 20.40 3.92 4.34
CA LEU A 114 21.76 3.42 4.58
C LEU A 114 22.54 4.38 5.48
N SER A 115 23.35 3.81 6.37
CA SER A 115 24.27 4.62 7.18
C SER A 115 25.41 5.17 6.33
N ALA A 116 25.99 6.29 6.75
CA ALA A 116 27.13 6.91 6.08
C ALA A 116 28.28 5.89 5.86
N GLY A 117 28.83 5.87 4.65
CA GLY A 117 29.94 4.99 4.27
C GLY A 117 29.54 3.56 3.83
N GLN A 118 28.25 3.18 3.93
CA GLN A 118 27.80 1.86 3.45
C GLN A 118 27.80 1.75 1.92
N LEU A 119 27.72 2.87 1.19
CA LEU A 119 27.93 2.91 -0.25
C LEU A 119 29.16 3.76 -0.58
N PRO A 120 29.98 3.37 -1.57
CA PRO A 120 31.10 4.18 -2.05
C PRO A 120 30.64 5.58 -2.50
N GLY A 121 31.27 6.65 -1.98
CA GLY A 121 30.91 8.03 -2.29
C GLY A 121 29.74 8.60 -1.49
N LEU A 122 28.97 7.81 -0.75
CA LEU A 122 27.89 8.27 0.11
C LEU A 122 28.45 8.66 1.49
N ARG A 123 28.68 9.96 1.71
CA ARG A 123 29.16 10.48 2.99
C ARG A 123 28.03 10.98 3.91
N ASP A 124 26.88 11.33 3.33
CA ASP A 124 25.69 11.82 4.02
C ASP A 124 24.42 11.23 3.39
N ALA A 125 23.45 10.87 4.23
CA ALA A 125 22.20 10.24 3.82
C ALA A 125 21.14 11.21 3.24
N SER A 126 21.43 12.53 3.19
CA SER A 126 20.50 13.53 2.64
C SER A 126 21.04 14.08 1.32
N ASP A 127 20.26 14.89 0.59
CA ASP A 127 20.49 15.52 -0.72
C ASP A 127 21.97 15.93 -1.08
N SER A 128 22.91 15.12 -0.62
CA SER A 128 24.33 15.29 -0.84
C SER A 128 24.69 15.09 -2.32
N PRO A 129 25.77 15.72 -2.82
CA PRO A 129 26.27 15.43 -4.16
C PRO A 129 26.51 13.94 -4.41
N GLY A 130 26.94 13.18 -3.38
CA GLY A 130 27.13 11.73 -3.46
C GLY A 130 25.83 10.96 -3.70
N MET A 131 24.74 11.34 -3.02
CA MET A 131 23.42 10.75 -3.23
C MET A 131 22.91 10.99 -4.66
N ARG A 132 23.02 12.22 -5.15
CA ARG A 132 22.61 12.55 -6.53
C ARG A 132 23.38 11.73 -7.57
N LEU A 133 24.70 11.59 -7.40
CA LEU A 133 25.53 10.76 -8.29
C LEU A 133 25.17 9.28 -8.20
N ALA A 134 24.91 8.73 -7.01
CA ALA A 134 24.48 7.34 -6.85
C ALA A 134 23.14 7.09 -7.53
N LEU A 135 22.15 7.97 -7.36
CA LEU A 135 20.85 7.87 -8.03
C LEU A 135 20.95 8.03 -9.55
N GLN A 136 21.80 8.96 -10.02
CA GLN A 136 22.06 9.11 -11.45
C GLN A 136 22.68 7.84 -12.04
N ARG A 137 23.72 7.29 -11.39
CA ARG A 137 24.35 6.01 -11.80
C ARG A 137 23.33 4.88 -11.83
N THR A 138 22.50 4.76 -10.80
CA THR A 138 21.45 3.73 -10.75
C THR A 138 20.49 3.85 -11.92
N ARG A 139 20.05 5.08 -12.26
CA ARG A 139 19.18 5.35 -13.39
C ARG A 139 19.83 5.01 -14.74
N GLU A 140 21.06 5.45 -14.95
CA GLU A 140 21.81 5.20 -16.20
C GLU A 140 22.05 3.72 -16.38
N CYS A 141 22.49 3.01 -15.34
CA CYS A 141 22.70 1.57 -15.36
C CYS A 141 21.38 0.80 -15.57
N GLY A 142 20.31 1.19 -14.89
CA GLY A 142 18.99 0.56 -15.05
C GLY A 142 18.48 0.69 -16.48
N ARG A 143 18.61 1.86 -17.11
CA ARG A 143 18.26 2.08 -18.52
C ARG A 143 19.08 1.22 -19.47
N LEU A 144 20.40 1.20 -19.27
CA LEU A 144 21.30 0.40 -20.11
C LEU A 144 20.94 -1.09 -20.07
N LEU A 145 20.79 -1.67 -18.88
CA LEU A 145 20.46 -3.08 -18.71
C LEU A 145 19.08 -3.42 -19.26
N ARG A 146 18.07 -2.58 -19.01
CA ARG A 146 16.73 -2.72 -19.57
C ARG A 146 16.75 -2.73 -21.11
N ASP A 147 17.44 -1.79 -21.71
CA ASP A 147 17.46 -1.65 -23.17
C ASP A 147 18.14 -2.85 -23.84
N ILE A 148 19.21 -3.38 -23.23
CA ILE A 148 19.87 -4.61 -23.66
C ILE A 148 18.92 -5.83 -23.57
N ASP A 149 18.17 -5.93 -22.46
CA ASP A 149 17.25 -7.05 -22.27
C ASP A 149 16.04 -6.94 -23.17
N LEU A 150 15.45 -5.76 -23.33
CA LEU A 150 14.32 -5.56 -24.24
C LEU A 150 14.67 -5.73 -25.73
N ALA A 151 15.94 -5.70 -26.10
CA ALA A 151 16.37 -6.02 -27.44
C ALA A 151 16.23 -7.51 -27.77
N LYS A 152 16.19 -8.41 -26.77
CA LYS A 152 16.16 -9.85 -26.90
C LYS A 152 14.73 -10.40 -26.70
N PRO A 153 14.14 -11.13 -27.68
CA PRO A 153 12.79 -11.67 -27.52
C PRO A 153 12.61 -12.56 -26.28
N GLU A 154 13.58 -13.44 -26.01
CA GLU A 154 13.54 -14.35 -24.86
C GLU A 154 13.54 -13.63 -23.51
N MET A 155 14.20 -12.46 -23.43
CA MET A 155 14.21 -11.62 -22.21
C MET A 155 12.90 -10.86 -22.03
N ARG A 156 12.27 -10.41 -23.12
CA ARG A 156 10.92 -9.82 -23.09
C ARG A 156 9.90 -10.81 -22.56
N ASP A 157 9.93 -12.04 -23.06
CA ASP A 157 9.06 -13.13 -22.60
C ASP A 157 9.35 -13.49 -21.12
N ALA A 158 10.63 -13.53 -20.75
CA ALA A 158 11.02 -13.78 -19.36
C ALA A 158 10.52 -12.67 -18.42
N LEU A 159 10.64 -11.40 -18.82
CA LEU A 159 10.13 -10.27 -18.06
C LEU A 159 8.61 -10.38 -17.84
N LEU A 160 7.84 -10.60 -18.92
CA LEU A 160 6.39 -10.72 -18.82
C LEU A 160 5.93 -11.88 -17.95
N ARG A 161 6.64 -13.01 -17.94
CA ARG A 161 6.33 -14.13 -17.05
C ARG A 161 6.67 -13.85 -15.58
N ARG A 162 7.77 -13.14 -15.31
CA ARG A 162 8.32 -12.92 -13.95
C ARG A 162 7.82 -11.65 -13.27
N ALA A 163 7.15 -10.76 -14.00
CA ALA A 163 6.56 -9.54 -13.48
C ALA A 163 5.30 -9.86 -12.70
N GLU A 164 5.47 -10.49 -11.53
CA GLU A 164 4.39 -10.90 -10.62
C GLU A 164 4.66 -10.38 -9.21
N VAL A 165 3.59 -9.94 -8.53
CA VAL A 165 3.68 -9.55 -7.13
C VAL A 165 3.45 -10.79 -6.27
N PRO A 166 4.35 -11.12 -5.33
CA PRO A 166 4.13 -12.22 -4.40
C PRO A 166 2.85 -12.03 -3.60
N ASP A 167 2.18 -13.13 -3.35
CA ASP A 167 0.96 -13.15 -2.56
C ASP A 167 1.28 -12.99 -1.06
N ASP A 168 0.52 -12.16 -0.37
CA ASP A 168 0.62 -11.98 1.08
C ASP A 168 -0.13 -13.08 1.87
N TYR A 169 -0.76 -14.04 1.17
CA TYR A 169 -1.40 -15.21 1.76
C TYR A 169 -0.52 -16.44 1.71
N ARG A 170 -0.06 -16.90 2.86
CA ARG A 170 0.81 -18.08 3.02
C ARG A 170 0.01 -19.37 2.93
N MET A 171 0.11 -20.07 1.79
CA MET A 171 -0.62 -21.32 1.56
C MET A 171 -0.25 -22.41 2.55
N ALA A 172 1.01 -22.47 3.00
CA ALA A 172 1.44 -23.44 4.02
C ALA A 172 0.64 -23.28 5.32
N ASP A 173 0.44 -22.04 5.78
CA ASP A 173 -0.33 -21.74 6.99
C ASP A 173 -1.80 -22.12 6.81
N ARG A 174 -2.38 -21.90 5.63
CA ARG A 174 -3.75 -22.33 5.30
C ARG A 174 -3.92 -23.86 5.32
N ILE A 175 -2.95 -24.59 4.81
CA ILE A 175 -2.97 -26.05 4.79
C ILE A 175 -2.84 -26.61 6.22
N VAL A 176 -1.79 -26.18 6.96
CA VAL A 176 -1.52 -26.65 8.33
C VAL A 176 -2.62 -26.20 9.29
N GLY A 177 -3.14 -24.99 9.13
CA GLY A 177 -4.21 -24.40 9.93
C GLY A 177 -5.61 -24.93 9.60
N LEU A 178 -5.75 -25.92 8.70
CA LEU A 178 -7.04 -26.46 8.27
C LEU A 178 -8.01 -25.35 7.85
N TYR A 179 -7.55 -24.46 6.98
CA TYR A 179 -8.33 -23.30 6.52
C TYR A 179 -9.75 -23.62 6.11
N TRP A 180 -9.98 -24.75 5.42
CA TRP A 180 -11.30 -25.18 4.97
C TRP A 180 -12.32 -25.34 6.12
N LEU A 181 -11.84 -25.59 7.34
CA LEU A 181 -12.66 -25.71 8.55
C LEU A 181 -12.63 -24.42 9.37
N THR A 182 -11.45 -23.89 9.68
CA THR A 182 -11.27 -22.71 10.55
C THR A 182 -11.88 -21.45 9.95
N ARG A 183 -11.94 -21.32 8.62
CA ARG A 183 -12.60 -20.21 7.93
C ARG A 183 -14.07 -20.03 8.30
N LEU A 184 -14.78 -21.09 8.70
CA LEU A 184 -16.20 -21.01 9.07
C LEU A 184 -16.42 -20.19 10.34
N ALA A 185 -15.56 -20.37 11.33
CA ALA A 185 -15.58 -19.59 12.57
C ALA A 185 -15.20 -18.13 12.31
N VAL A 186 -14.16 -17.91 11.47
CA VAL A 186 -13.72 -16.55 11.09
C VAL A 186 -14.81 -15.83 10.30
N ALA A 187 -15.46 -16.51 9.33
CA ALA A 187 -16.59 -15.95 8.58
C ALA A 187 -17.77 -15.55 9.49
N ALA A 188 -18.01 -16.30 10.57
CA ALA A 188 -19.03 -15.91 11.55
C ALA A 188 -18.65 -14.64 12.30
N GLY A 189 -17.35 -14.49 12.66
CA GLY A 189 -16.82 -13.27 13.27
C GLY A 189 -16.92 -12.05 12.34
N VAL A 190 -16.59 -12.22 11.06
CA VAL A 190 -16.71 -11.17 10.05
C VAL A 190 -18.17 -10.72 9.88
N ARG A 191 -19.12 -11.66 9.75
CA ARG A 191 -20.55 -11.31 9.67
C ARG A 191 -21.04 -10.54 10.88
N ARG A 192 -20.62 -10.95 12.08
CA ARG A 192 -20.95 -10.22 13.31
C ARG A 192 -20.44 -8.79 13.29
N TYR A 193 -19.18 -8.60 12.90
CA TYR A 193 -18.59 -7.26 12.71
C TYR A 193 -19.42 -6.43 11.71
N GLU A 194 -19.80 -7.01 10.57
CA GLU A 194 -20.61 -6.31 9.56
C GLU A 194 -21.98 -5.90 10.10
N GLU A 195 -22.64 -6.77 10.89
CA GLU A 195 -23.94 -6.49 11.51
C GLU A 195 -23.83 -5.36 12.55
N GLU A 196 -22.80 -5.42 13.42
CA GLU A 196 -22.52 -4.38 14.41
C GLU A 196 -22.20 -3.04 13.73
N THR A 197 -21.42 -3.06 12.65
CA THR A 197 -21.11 -1.87 11.85
C THR A 197 -22.36 -1.30 11.18
N ARG A 198 -23.20 -2.12 10.53
CA ARG A 198 -24.48 -1.65 9.97
C ARG A 198 -25.37 -1.01 11.06
N ALA A 199 -25.39 -1.57 12.27
CA ALA A 199 -26.10 -0.98 13.39
C ALA A 199 -25.50 0.36 13.81
N ALA A 200 -24.17 0.50 13.83
CA ALA A 200 -23.50 1.77 14.13
C ALA A 200 -23.86 2.85 13.09
N PHE A 201 -23.84 2.51 11.81
CA PHE A 201 -24.23 3.44 10.73
C PHE A 201 -25.71 3.89 10.78
N ARG A 202 -26.58 3.18 11.49
CA ARG A 202 -28.01 3.54 11.68
C ARG A 202 -28.27 4.35 12.94
N ARG A 203 -27.32 4.42 13.88
CA ARG A 203 -27.51 5.16 15.14
C ARG A 203 -27.65 6.65 14.85
N GLU A 204 -28.44 7.34 15.65
CA GLU A 204 -28.39 8.79 15.76
C GLU A 204 -27.04 9.15 16.40
N LEU A 205 -26.22 9.90 15.67
CA LEU A 205 -24.96 10.38 16.20
C LEU A 205 -25.18 11.68 16.98
N PRO A 206 -24.39 11.94 18.03
CA PRO A 206 -24.37 13.25 18.69
C PRO A 206 -24.15 14.36 17.65
N VAL A 207 -24.74 15.53 17.93
CA VAL A 207 -24.61 16.69 17.06
C VAL A 207 -23.14 16.97 16.75
N PRO A 208 -22.75 17.20 15.50
CA PRO A 208 -21.39 17.56 15.11
C PRO A 208 -20.87 18.72 15.94
N GLY A 209 -19.62 18.61 16.48
CA GLY A 209 -19.02 19.61 17.35
C GLY A 209 -19.45 19.54 18.82
N GLY A 210 -20.12 18.46 19.25
CA GLY A 210 -20.40 18.18 20.68
C GLY A 210 -19.11 18.03 21.50
N ALA A 211 -19.24 18.15 22.84
CA ALA A 211 -18.11 17.98 23.74
C ALA A 211 -17.39 16.64 23.50
N GLY A 212 -16.05 16.67 23.31
CA GLY A 212 -15.23 15.48 23.07
C GLY A 212 -15.13 15.05 21.59
N VAL A 213 -15.65 15.82 20.63
CA VAL A 213 -15.53 15.55 19.20
C VAL A 213 -14.71 16.63 18.52
N VAL A 214 -13.65 16.23 17.84
CA VAL A 214 -12.77 17.16 17.10
C VAL A 214 -12.89 16.91 15.60
N ARG A 215 -13.21 17.98 14.86
CA ARG A 215 -13.24 17.94 13.40
C ARG A 215 -11.90 18.41 12.86
N HIS A 216 -11.32 17.58 12.00
CA HIS A 216 -10.10 17.85 11.27
C HIS A 216 -10.43 18.04 9.79
N ALA A 217 -9.92 19.11 9.18
CA ALA A 217 -10.01 19.32 7.73
C ALA A 217 -8.61 19.53 7.16
N PRO A 218 -8.40 19.32 5.84
CA PRO A 218 -7.11 19.62 5.25
C PRO A 218 -6.81 21.12 5.35
N GLN A 219 -5.53 21.47 5.36
CA GLN A 219 -5.12 22.86 5.19
C GLN A 219 -5.71 23.42 3.87
N PRO A 220 -6.04 24.71 3.82
CA PRO A 220 -6.47 25.36 2.57
C PRO A 220 -5.40 25.17 1.49
N GLY A 221 -5.83 24.87 0.28
CA GLY A 221 -4.99 24.72 -0.91
C GLY A 221 -5.75 25.24 -2.12
N ASP A 222 -5.11 25.19 -3.27
CA ASP A 222 -5.72 25.53 -4.57
C ASP A 222 -6.16 24.24 -5.30
N PRO A 223 -7.37 23.71 -5.01
CA PRO A 223 -7.84 22.50 -5.65
C PRO A 223 -8.14 22.79 -7.13
N LEU A 224 -7.86 21.79 -7.97
CA LEU A 224 -8.27 21.84 -9.37
C LEU A 224 -9.80 21.72 -9.47
N SER A 225 -10.41 22.46 -10.39
CA SER A 225 -11.81 22.26 -10.76
C SER A 225 -12.01 20.89 -11.42
N ARG A 226 -13.23 20.36 -11.43
CA ARG A 226 -13.55 19.09 -12.12
C ARG A 226 -13.12 19.09 -13.58
N ALA A 227 -13.34 20.20 -14.28
CA ALA A 227 -12.93 20.35 -15.68
C ALA A 227 -11.41 20.30 -15.85
N GLN A 228 -10.64 20.91 -14.94
CA GLN A 228 -9.19 20.82 -14.96
C GLN A 228 -8.70 19.40 -14.64
N VAL A 229 -9.34 18.72 -13.68
CA VAL A 229 -9.03 17.31 -13.38
C VAL A 229 -9.32 16.43 -14.58
N ALA A 230 -10.46 16.56 -15.24
CA ALA A 230 -10.79 15.81 -16.45
C ALA A 230 -9.75 16.00 -17.56
N ALA A 231 -9.38 17.27 -17.84
CA ALA A 231 -8.36 17.59 -18.83
C ALA A 231 -6.96 17.02 -18.46
N LEU A 232 -6.62 17.02 -17.17
CA LEU A 232 -5.40 16.41 -16.67
C LEU A 232 -5.41 14.91 -16.89
N LEU A 233 -6.46 14.19 -16.47
CA LEU A 233 -6.59 12.74 -16.60
C LEU A 233 -6.56 12.32 -18.07
N GLU A 234 -7.27 13.03 -18.95
CA GLU A 234 -7.26 12.76 -20.40
C GLU A 234 -5.85 12.92 -20.98
N ARG A 235 -5.15 14.00 -20.64
CA ARG A 235 -3.77 14.24 -21.11
C ARG A 235 -2.81 13.19 -20.56
N ALA A 236 -2.87 12.90 -19.28
CA ALA A 236 -1.98 11.97 -18.60
C ALA A 236 -2.15 10.52 -19.09
N ALA A 237 -3.37 10.15 -19.50
CA ALA A 237 -3.66 8.82 -20.05
C ALA A 237 -3.16 8.62 -21.50
N ARG A 238 -2.63 9.66 -22.17
CA ARG A 238 -2.09 9.56 -23.56
C ARG A 238 -0.72 8.89 -23.60
N ASN A 239 -0.61 7.69 -23.04
CA ASN A 239 0.58 6.86 -23.06
C ASN A 239 0.21 5.43 -23.49
N PRO A 240 1.18 4.60 -23.90
CA PRO A 240 0.89 3.25 -24.43
C PRO A 240 0.17 2.29 -23.46
N LEU A 241 0.18 2.59 -22.13
CA LEU A 241 -0.50 1.79 -21.11
C LEU A 241 -1.83 2.42 -20.65
N GLY A 242 -2.15 3.64 -21.09
CA GLY A 242 -3.35 4.35 -20.69
C GLY A 242 -3.40 4.74 -19.21
N ILE A 243 -2.26 4.81 -18.53
CA ILE A 243 -2.19 5.16 -17.10
C ILE A 243 -2.31 6.68 -16.94
N PRO A 244 -3.38 7.20 -16.28
CA PRO A 244 -3.53 8.62 -16.02
C PRO A 244 -2.64 9.03 -14.83
N GLU A 245 -1.34 9.26 -15.10
CA GLU A 245 -0.37 9.65 -14.09
C GLU A 245 -0.23 11.16 -14.00
N PRO A 246 -0.63 11.78 -12.87
CA PRO A 246 -0.36 13.19 -12.62
C PRO A 246 1.16 13.41 -12.43
N SER A 247 1.64 14.58 -12.82
CA SER A 247 3.03 14.97 -12.52
C SER A 247 3.23 15.20 -11.02
N GLU A 248 4.50 15.25 -10.57
CA GLU A 248 4.84 15.57 -9.18
C GLU A 248 4.31 16.95 -8.75
N GLU A 249 4.16 17.88 -9.68
CA GLU A 249 3.63 19.23 -9.43
C GLU A 249 2.08 19.25 -9.36
N GLU A 250 1.40 18.36 -10.08
CA GLU A 250 -0.06 18.28 -10.16
C GLU A 250 -0.67 17.47 -9.01
N LEU A 251 0.05 16.45 -8.54
CA LEU A 251 -0.43 15.52 -7.52
C LEU A 251 -0.85 16.22 -6.21
N PRO A 252 -0.12 17.20 -5.65
CA PRO A 252 -0.55 17.90 -4.43
C PRO A 252 -1.90 18.61 -4.57
N SER A 253 -2.17 19.29 -5.70
CA SER A 253 -3.44 19.97 -5.97
C SER A 253 -4.59 18.97 -6.14
N LEU A 254 -4.35 17.83 -6.80
CA LEU A 254 -5.31 16.73 -6.87
C LEU A 254 -5.64 16.19 -5.49
N LEU A 255 -4.62 15.85 -4.69
CA LEU A 255 -4.82 15.34 -3.34
C LEU A 255 -5.58 16.34 -2.46
N ALA A 256 -5.28 17.64 -2.54
CA ALA A 256 -5.98 18.68 -1.78
C ALA A 256 -7.47 18.78 -2.16
N GLY A 257 -7.78 18.60 -3.45
CA GLY A 257 -9.16 18.70 -3.97
C GLY A 257 -10.09 17.58 -3.48
N TYR A 258 -9.57 16.38 -3.25
CA TYR A 258 -10.35 15.21 -2.84
C TYR A 258 -10.08 14.78 -1.38
N ALA A 259 -9.27 15.52 -0.63
CA ALA A 259 -8.96 15.20 0.74
C ALA A 259 -10.22 15.20 1.63
N PRO A 260 -10.46 14.15 2.43
CA PRO A 260 -11.62 14.07 3.32
C PRO A 260 -11.47 14.98 4.54
N SER A 261 -12.58 15.25 5.22
CA SER A 261 -12.56 15.72 6.61
C SER A 261 -12.77 14.54 7.54
N PHE A 262 -12.26 14.66 8.76
CA PHE A 262 -12.40 13.63 9.80
C PHE A 262 -13.02 14.24 11.05
N GLU A 263 -13.94 13.53 11.63
CA GLU A 263 -14.54 13.89 12.91
C GLU A 263 -14.26 12.74 13.89
N VAL A 264 -13.36 13.00 14.84
CA VAL A 264 -12.85 11.99 15.77
C VAL A 264 -13.45 12.23 17.15
N GLU A 265 -14.03 11.20 17.76
CA GLU A 265 -14.41 11.19 19.15
C GLU A 265 -13.16 11.02 20.01
N ILE A 266 -12.83 12.02 20.83
CA ILE A 266 -11.62 12.05 21.67
C ILE A 266 -11.98 11.70 23.12
N LYS A 267 -11.57 10.53 23.58
CA LYS A 267 -11.67 10.10 24.99
C LYS A 267 -10.32 9.96 25.68
N GLY A 268 -9.25 9.92 24.88
CA GLY A 268 -7.89 9.80 25.38
C GLY A 268 -6.85 10.23 24.34
N ASP A 269 -5.59 10.19 24.75
CA ASP A 269 -4.48 10.53 23.84
C ASP A 269 -4.36 9.54 22.68
N PHE A 270 -4.87 8.32 22.85
CA PHE A 270 -4.92 7.29 21.80
C PHE A 270 -5.79 7.69 20.58
N ASP A 271 -6.71 8.64 20.74
CA ASP A 271 -7.56 9.15 19.67
C ASP A 271 -6.97 10.37 18.93
N ARG A 272 -5.79 10.85 19.33
CA ARG A 272 -5.16 12.04 18.75
C ARG A 272 -4.42 11.70 17.47
N VAL A 273 -4.96 12.14 16.35
CA VAL A 273 -4.32 12.03 15.02
C VAL A 273 -3.00 12.79 15.00
N GLY A 274 -1.98 12.26 14.34
CA GLY A 274 -0.71 12.98 14.17
C GLY A 274 0.25 12.35 13.15
N ALA A 275 1.37 13.02 12.96
CA ALA A 275 2.45 12.55 12.11
C ALA A 275 3.21 11.39 12.76
N LEU A 276 3.59 10.38 11.96
CA LEU A 276 4.53 9.35 12.41
C LEU A 276 5.94 9.93 12.53
N ARG A 277 6.65 9.54 13.59
CA ARG A 277 8.06 9.85 13.79
C ARG A 277 8.80 8.75 14.56
N TRP A 278 10.09 8.67 14.37
CA TRP A 278 10.96 7.86 15.21
C TRP A 278 11.30 8.61 16.51
N LEU A 279 11.01 8.01 17.64
CA LEU A 279 11.51 8.46 18.95
C LEU A 279 12.98 8.00 19.11
N ARG A 280 13.71 8.62 20.06
CA ARG A 280 15.08 8.19 20.39
C ARG A 280 15.05 6.74 20.92
N ASP A 281 15.95 5.92 20.37
CA ASP A 281 16.17 4.52 20.78
C ASP A 281 14.89 3.66 20.81
N ALA A 282 13.87 4.02 20.02
CA ALA A 282 12.65 3.25 19.89
C ALA A 282 12.76 2.20 18.79
N ASP A 283 12.16 1.02 19.05
CA ASP A 283 12.07 -0.09 18.09
C ASP A 283 10.91 0.04 17.11
N SER A 284 10.03 1.03 17.33
CA SER A 284 8.86 1.31 16.50
C SER A 284 8.62 2.82 16.37
N PRO A 285 8.07 3.30 15.23
CA PRO A 285 7.62 4.67 15.13
C PRO A 285 6.44 4.94 16.08
N ALA A 286 6.21 6.21 16.40
CA ALA A 286 5.10 6.68 17.23
C ALA A 286 4.42 7.88 16.58
N VAL A 287 3.18 8.18 17.00
CA VAL A 287 2.43 9.33 16.52
C VAL A 287 2.78 10.57 17.34
N ASP A 288 3.08 11.66 16.67
CA ASP A 288 3.22 13.00 17.25
C ASP A 288 1.91 13.78 17.08
N GLY A 289 1.09 13.77 18.09
CA GLY A 289 -0.19 14.50 18.10
C GLY A 289 -0.06 16.03 18.05
N ALA A 290 1.15 16.59 18.21
CA ALA A 290 1.39 18.01 18.03
C ALA A 290 1.49 18.40 16.53
N GLN A 291 1.70 17.44 15.65
CA GLN A 291 1.79 17.63 14.20
C GLN A 291 0.66 16.89 13.51
N LEU A 292 -0.47 17.58 13.32
CA LEU A 292 -1.63 17.00 12.63
C LEU A 292 -1.30 16.74 11.16
N ALA A 293 -1.30 15.48 10.74
CA ALA A 293 -0.96 15.09 9.37
C ALA A 293 -1.81 13.93 8.87
N ALA A 294 -2.05 13.94 7.56
CA ALA A 294 -2.48 12.79 6.77
C ALA A 294 -1.50 12.59 5.63
N TYR A 295 -1.30 11.32 5.21
CA TYR A 295 -0.35 10.99 4.16
C TYR A 295 -1.09 10.62 2.89
N GLY A 296 -0.74 11.29 1.77
CA GLY A 296 -1.40 11.12 0.48
C GLY A 296 -0.49 10.56 -0.60
N HIS A 297 -1.07 9.75 -1.49
CA HIS A 297 -0.43 9.29 -2.73
C HIS A 297 -1.45 8.92 -3.80
N ALA A 298 -0.98 8.79 -5.04
CA ALA A 298 -1.76 8.24 -6.14
C ALA A 298 -1.65 6.72 -6.20
N ALA A 299 -2.74 6.06 -6.57
CA ALA A 299 -2.80 4.66 -6.93
C ALA A 299 -3.71 4.49 -8.15
N TRP A 300 -3.84 3.30 -8.68
CA TRP A 300 -4.64 3.05 -9.87
C TRP A 300 -5.34 1.70 -9.79
N THR A 301 -6.48 1.61 -10.48
CA THR A 301 -7.22 0.36 -10.67
C THR A 301 -7.57 0.17 -12.14
N LEU A 302 -7.78 -1.07 -12.55
CA LEU A 302 -8.22 -1.42 -13.89
C LEU A 302 -9.74 -1.60 -13.88
N TYR A 303 -10.42 -1.05 -14.88
CA TYR A 303 -11.85 -1.21 -15.07
C TYR A 303 -12.21 -1.16 -16.56
N ASP A 304 -12.81 -2.22 -17.08
CA ASP A 304 -13.21 -2.35 -18.51
C ASP A 304 -12.06 -1.95 -19.46
N GLY A 305 -10.87 -2.48 -19.18
CA GLY A 305 -9.66 -2.20 -19.96
C GLY A 305 -9.10 -0.77 -19.80
N LYS A 306 -9.69 0.08 -18.98
CA LYS A 306 -9.21 1.43 -18.68
C LYS A 306 -8.53 1.47 -17.32
N VAL A 307 -7.48 2.27 -17.21
CA VAL A 307 -6.84 2.56 -15.92
C VAL A 307 -7.48 3.81 -15.31
N LEU A 308 -8.00 3.69 -14.09
CA LEU A 308 -8.61 4.78 -13.35
C LEU A 308 -7.69 5.23 -12.23
N LEU A 309 -7.61 6.56 -12.01
CA LEU A 309 -6.85 7.14 -10.90
C LEU A 309 -7.55 6.92 -9.57
N GLN A 310 -6.78 6.59 -8.56
CA GLN A 310 -7.19 6.55 -7.16
C GLN A 310 -6.33 7.50 -6.35
N LEU A 311 -6.94 8.25 -5.43
CA LEU A 311 -6.24 9.08 -4.47
C LEU A 311 -6.42 8.48 -3.08
N VAL A 312 -5.32 8.28 -2.38
CA VAL A 312 -5.27 7.54 -1.12
C VAL A 312 -4.79 8.45 -0.01
N TYR A 313 -5.44 8.38 1.15
CA TYR A 313 -5.15 9.20 2.35
C TYR A 313 -5.03 8.30 3.57
N THR A 314 -3.94 8.37 4.30
CA THR A 314 -3.73 7.57 5.50
C THR A 314 -3.54 8.47 6.72
N LEU A 315 -4.36 8.23 7.76
CA LEU A 315 -4.23 8.83 9.09
C LEU A 315 -3.65 7.81 10.05
N TRP A 316 -2.94 8.31 11.08
CA TRP A 316 -2.39 7.49 12.13
C TRP A 316 -2.84 7.93 13.52
N PHE A 317 -3.15 6.93 14.36
CA PHE A 317 -3.45 7.07 15.79
C PHE A 317 -2.36 6.39 16.62
N PRO A 318 -2.09 6.85 17.85
CA PRO A 318 -1.02 6.33 18.69
C PRO A 318 -1.14 4.86 19.05
N GLU A 319 -2.37 4.41 19.33
CA GLU A 319 -2.67 3.02 19.69
C GLU A 319 -4.16 2.72 19.56
N ARG A 320 -4.49 1.45 19.49
CA ARG A 320 -5.82 0.93 19.75
C ARG A 320 -5.81 0.39 21.19
N PRO A 321 -6.42 1.09 22.16
CA PRO A 321 -6.46 0.64 23.54
C PRO A 321 -7.34 -0.61 23.69
N PRO A 322 -7.09 -1.47 24.69
CA PRO A 322 -7.93 -2.63 24.93
C PRO A 322 -9.35 -2.19 25.32
N GLN A 323 -10.36 -2.74 24.67
CA GLN A 323 -11.77 -2.48 24.96
C GLN A 323 -12.28 -3.37 26.11
N GLN A 324 -11.56 -4.45 26.39
CA GLN A 324 -11.85 -5.43 27.48
C GLN A 324 -10.56 -6.14 27.87
N VAL A 325 -10.60 -6.82 29.00
CA VAL A 325 -9.47 -7.65 29.45
C VAL A 325 -9.20 -8.74 28.42
N GLY A 326 -7.95 -8.84 27.95
CA GLY A 326 -7.55 -9.83 26.94
C GLY A 326 -7.96 -9.50 25.50
N ASP A 327 -8.24 -8.21 25.19
CA ASP A 327 -8.55 -7.78 23.84
C ASP A 327 -7.36 -8.04 22.89
N ALA A 328 -7.52 -9.04 22.03
CA ALA A 328 -6.51 -9.45 21.05
C ALA A 328 -6.28 -8.43 19.94
N LEU A 329 -7.19 -7.45 19.77
CA LEU A 329 -7.12 -6.41 18.73
C LEU A 329 -6.36 -5.17 19.19
N SER A 330 -6.08 -5.05 20.52
CA SER A 330 -5.34 -3.92 21.06
C SER A 330 -3.87 -3.92 20.67
N GLY A 331 -3.26 -2.75 20.55
CA GLY A 331 -1.84 -2.64 20.23
C GLY A 331 -1.40 -1.24 19.83
N LYS A 332 -0.09 -1.07 19.69
CA LYS A 332 0.52 0.18 19.24
C LYS A 332 0.13 0.48 17.81
N LEU A 333 -0.04 1.73 17.52
CA LEU A 333 -0.50 2.31 16.28
C LEU A 333 -1.84 1.73 15.80
N ASP A 334 -2.62 2.58 15.25
CA ASP A 334 -3.81 2.28 14.46
C ASP A 334 -3.94 3.35 13.38
N GLY A 335 -4.92 3.23 12.51
CA GLY A 335 -5.10 4.22 11.47
C GLY A 335 -6.30 3.96 10.58
N ILE A 336 -6.52 4.89 9.67
CA ILE A 336 -7.50 4.78 8.60
C ILE A 336 -6.83 5.12 7.29
N THR A 337 -7.00 4.25 6.30
CA THR A 337 -6.69 4.53 4.91
C THR A 337 -8.00 4.74 4.16
N TRP A 338 -8.20 5.92 3.63
CA TRP A 338 -9.34 6.33 2.81
C TRP A 338 -8.91 6.46 1.36
N ARG A 339 -9.68 5.89 0.42
CA ARG A 339 -9.37 5.93 -1.01
C ARG A 339 -10.58 6.44 -1.79
N VAL A 340 -10.34 7.29 -2.78
CA VAL A 340 -11.33 7.70 -3.78
C VAL A 340 -10.90 7.24 -5.15
N THR A 341 -11.81 6.59 -5.89
CA THR A 341 -11.61 6.20 -7.29
C THR A 341 -12.34 7.19 -8.18
N LEU A 342 -11.62 7.78 -9.14
CA LEU A 342 -12.14 8.81 -10.03
C LEU A 342 -12.53 8.24 -11.39
N ALA A 343 -13.65 8.75 -11.92
CA ALA A 343 -13.99 8.60 -13.32
C ALA A 343 -13.06 9.48 -14.20
N PRO A 344 -13.02 9.24 -15.52
CA PRO A 344 -12.22 10.08 -16.43
C PRO A 344 -12.59 11.57 -16.44
N ASP A 345 -13.82 11.92 -16.07
CA ASP A 345 -14.30 13.30 -15.92
C ASP A 345 -13.93 13.94 -14.56
N GLY A 346 -13.16 13.23 -13.73
CA GLY A 346 -12.76 13.68 -12.40
C GLY A 346 -13.83 13.52 -11.32
N GLU A 347 -15.00 12.98 -11.63
CA GLU A 347 -16.03 12.72 -10.64
C GLU A 347 -15.75 11.43 -9.84
N PRO A 348 -15.94 11.41 -8.51
CA PRO A 348 -15.80 10.21 -7.73
C PRO A 348 -16.83 9.14 -8.11
N LEU A 349 -16.34 7.92 -8.38
CA LEU A 349 -17.16 6.73 -8.60
C LEU A 349 -17.46 6.01 -7.30
N LEU A 350 -16.43 5.85 -6.49
CA LEU A 350 -16.45 5.03 -5.30
C LEU A 350 -15.46 5.59 -4.28
N TYR A 351 -15.82 5.47 -3.01
CA TYR A 351 -14.90 5.61 -1.90
C TYR A 351 -14.81 4.27 -1.17
N ASP A 352 -13.66 3.97 -0.60
CA ASP A 352 -13.49 2.83 0.27
C ASP A 352 -12.44 3.08 1.34
N THR A 353 -12.47 2.28 2.40
CA THR A 353 -11.59 2.45 3.55
C THR A 353 -11.16 1.11 4.12
N ILE A 354 -9.92 1.07 4.62
CA ILE A 354 -9.39 0.00 5.46
C ILE A 354 -8.64 0.62 6.65
N HIS A 355 -8.36 -0.18 7.68
CA HIS A 355 -7.24 0.15 8.57
C HIS A 355 -5.91 -0.25 7.91
N PRO A 356 -4.78 0.41 8.22
CA PRO A 356 -3.48 0.09 7.60
C PRO A 356 -3.04 -1.36 7.76
N CYS A 357 -3.60 -2.11 8.70
CA CYS A 357 -3.41 -3.57 8.81
C CYS A 357 -4.04 -4.37 7.66
N GLY A 358 -4.89 -3.74 6.84
CA GLY A 358 -5.70 -4.39 5.80
C GLY A 358 -7.09 -4.81 6.27
N CYS A 359 -7.41 -4.68 7.56
CA CYS A 359 -8.69 -5.08 8.14
C CYS A 359 -9.81 -4.06 7.86
N TYR A 360 -11.05 -4.49 8.06
CA TYR A 360 -12.25 -3.64 8.07
C TYR A 360 -12.54 -2.92 6.75
N HIS A 361 -12.39 -3.62 5.63
CA HIS A 361 -12.63 -3.04 4.31
C HIS A 361 -14.11 -2.71 4.10
N GLN A 362 -14.42 -1.43 3.92
CA GLN A 362 -15.77 -0.90 3.69
C GLN A 362 -15.81 -0.12 2.38
N PHE A 363 -16.90 -0.27 1.63
CA PHE A 363 -17.12 0.43 0.37
C PHE A 363 -18.29 1.42 0.49
N PHE A 364 -18.14 2.59 -0.12
CA PHE A 364 -19.12 3.67 -0.12
C PHE A 364 -19.39 4.09 -1.59
N PRO A 365 -20.27 3.35 -2.30
CA PRO A 365 -20.58 3.66 -3.69
C PRO A 365 -21.34 4.97 -3.82
N THR A 366 -21.01 5.74 -4.88
CA THR A 366 -21.79 6.89 -5.34
C THR A 366 -22.91 6.41 -6.28
N PRO A 367 -23.83 7.29 -6.75
CA PRO A 367 -24.83 6.92 -7.75
C PRO A 367 -24.26 6.36 -9.06
N ARG A 368 -22.97 6.59 -9.34
CA ARG A 368 -22.24 6.07 -10.51
C ARG A 368 -21.66 4.67 -10.33
N ALA A 369 -21.83 4.06 -9.16
CA ALA A 369 -21.30 2.74 -8.83
C ALA A 369 -22.43 1.81 -8.35
N ALA A 370 -22.91 0.94 -9.21
CA ALA A 370 -23.89 -0.08 -8.87
C ALA A 370 -23.19 -1.37 -8.42
N ALA A 371 -23.51 -1.86 -7.22
CA ALA A 371 -22.97 -3.11 -6.70
C ALA A 371 -23.41 -4.31 -7.57
N LEU A 372 -22.46 -5.20 -7.85
CA LEU A 372 -22.74 -6.49 -8.51
C LEU A 372 -23.28 -7.51 -7.48
N PRO A 373 -24.02 -8.55 -7.94
CA PRO A 373 -24.49 -9.61 -7.07
C PRO A 373 -23.34 -10.27 -6.30
N VAL A 374 -23.55 -10.50 -5.01
CA VAL A 374 -22.59 -11.20 -4.16
C VAL A 374 -22.61 -12.69 -4.50
N PRO A 375 -21.49 -13.32 -4.83
CA PRO A 375 -21.42 -14.76 -5.05
C PRO A 375 -21.85 -15.55 -3.81
N ALA A 376 -22.45 -16.71 -4.03
CA ALA A 376 -22.76 -17.61 -2.92
C ALA A 376 -21.46 -18.19 -2.33
N GLY A 377 -21.33 -18.16 -1.00
CA GLY A 377 -20.16 -18.72 -0.31
C GLY A 377 -19.85 -18.02 1.00
N PRO A 378 -18.87 -18.53 1.74
CA PRO A 378 -18.41 -17.90 2.99
C PRO A 378 -17.39 -16.79 2.78
N GLU A 379 -16.93 -16.55 1.55
CA GLU A 379 -15.86 -15.61 1.25
C GLU A 379 -16.30 -14.17 1.46
N GLU A 380 -15.39 -13.35 1.98
CA GLU A 380 -15.58 -11.92 2.11
C GLU A 380 -15.56 -11.29 0.71
N TRP A 381 -16.73 -10.88 0.22
CA TRP A 381 -16.84 -10.30 -1.11
C TRP A 381 -16.79 -8.78 -1.08
N MET A 382 -17.79 -8.18 -0.50
CA MET A 382 -17.96 -6.73 -0.43
C MET A 382 -18.84 -6.37 0.77
N PHE A 383 -18.40 -5.40 1.56
CA PHE A 383 -19.18 -4.82 2.63
C PHE A 383 -19.41 -3.33 2.40
N SER A 384 -20.65 -2.94 2.13
CA SER A 384 -21.05 -1.53 1.97
C SER A 384 -22.07 -1.19 3.05
N PRO A 385 -21.67 -0.45 4.11
CA PRO A 385 -22.59 -0.05 5.16
C PRO A 385 -23.45 1.14 4.76
N GLN A 386 -23.01 1.95 3.80
CA GLN A 386 -23.67 3.18 3.36
C GLN A 386 -23.30 3.48 1.89
N SER A 387 -24.27 4.03 1.12
CA SER A 387 -23.99 4.69 -0.16
C SER A 387 -23.88 6.19 0.06
N LEU A 388 -23.05 6.87 -0.72
CA LEU A 388 -22.90 8.32 -0.66
C LEU A 388 -23.71 8.99 -1.78
N PRO A 389 -24.22 10.21 -1.58
CA PRO A 389 -24.75 11.00 -2.66
C PRO A 389 -23.64 11.44 -3.61
N ARG A 390 -24.02 12.06 -4.73
CA ARG A 390 -23.07 12.81 -5.55
C ARG A 390 -22.47 13.94 -4.72
N ILE A 391 -21.15 14.02 -4.68
CA ILE A 391 -20.43 15.06 -3.96
C ILE A 391 -20.11 16.17 -4.95
N ALA A 392 -20.65 17.36 -4.73
CA ALA A 392 -20.46 18.50 -5.59
C ALA A 392 -19.02 19.05 -5.49
N GLU A 393 -18.67 19.90 -6.45
CA GLU A 393 -17.38 20.62 -6.40
C GLU A 393 -17.37 21.55 -5.16
N GLY A 394 -16.26 21.51 -4.41
CA GLY A 394 -16.13 22.22 -3.13
C GLY A 394 -16.71 21.50 -1.90
N GLU A 395 -17.46 20.42 -2.10
CA GLU A 395 -17.87 19.52 -1.04
C GLU A 395 -16.86 18.38 -0.84
N ARG A 396 -16.89 17.77 0.33
CA ARG A 396 -16.02 16.63 0.68
C ARG A 396 -16.66 15.63 1.62
N PRO A 397 -16.23 14.36 1.61
CA PRO A 397 -16.64 13.40 2.61
C PRO A 397 -16.11 13.79 4.00
N LEU A 398 -16.97 13.63 5.02
CA LEU A 398 -16.63 13.74 6.44
C LEU A 398 -16.77 12.38 7.09
N LEU A 399 -15.66 11.78 7.50
CA LEU A 399 -15.64 10.48 8.17
C LEU A 399 -15.82 10.69 9.67
N ARG A 400 -16.88 10.11 10.25
CA ARG A 400 -17.04 9.99 11.69
C ARG A 400 -16.29 8.76 12.17
N ILE A 401 -15.38 8.96 13.14
CA ILE A 401 -14.46 7.96 13.66
C ILE A 401 -14.72 7.77 15.16
N ALA A 402 -14.98 6.54 15.57
CA ALA A 402 -15.21 6.16 16.95
C ALA A 402 -13.93 6.22 17.79
N SER A 403 -14.05 6.58 19.05
CA SER A 403 -12.94 6.53 20.01
C SER A 403 -12.46 5.10 20.24
N GLY A 404 -11.18 4.92 20.35
CA GLY A 404 -10.47 3.71 20.75
C GLY A 404 -10.46 2.59 19.71
N THR A 405 -11.57 2.29 19.05
CA THR A 405 -11.63 1.32 17.96
C THR A 405 -11.22 1.91 16.62
N HIS A 406 -11.31 3.24 16.49
CA HIS A 406 -11.11 4.04 15.28
C HIS A 406 -11.94 3.55 14.07
N TYR A 407 -13.05 2.86 14.34
CA TYR A 407 -13.97 2.44 13.27
C TYR A 407 -14.66 3.64 12.65
N VAL A 408 -14.82 3.63 11.33
CA VAL A 408 -15.71 4.56 10.65
C VAL A 408 -17.15 4.16 10.96
N GLU A 409 -17.93 5.09 11.55
CA GLU A 409 -19.31 4.87 11.96
C GLU A 409 -20.31 5.56 11.03
N ARG A 410 -19.85 6.53 10.26
CA ARG A 410 -20.64 7.26 9.26
C ARG A 410 -19.76 8.05 8.31
N VAL A 411 -20.25 8.27 7.12
CA VAL A 411 -19.70 9.24 6.17
C VAL A 411 -20.79 10.25 5.82
N ALA A 412 -20.55 11.52 6.10
CA ALA A 412 -21.41 12.63 5.70
C ALA A 412 -20.75 13.40 4.54
N VAL A 413 -21.50 14.30 3.92
CA VAL A 413 -20.98 15.26 2.95
C VAL A 413 -21.05 16.64 3.60
N VAL A 414 -19.95 17.39 3.54
CA VAL A 414 -19.85 18.73 4.12
C VAL A 414 -19.33 19.71 3.10
N SER A 415 -19.91 20.92 3.12
CA SER A 415 -19.44 22.08 2.39
C SER A 415 -18.60 22.95 3.31
N GLY A 416 -17.58 23.60 2.76
CA GLY A 416 -16.76 24.55 3.52
C GLY A 416 -15.72 23.90 4.42
N THR A 417 -15.10 24.76 5.25
CA THR A 417 -13.90 24.41 6.02
C THR A 417 -14.09 24.67 7.52
N ASP A 418 -15.31 24.62 8.01
CA ASP A 418 -15.59 24.79 9.45
C ASP A 418 -14.98 23.63 10.22
N SER A 419 -13.75 23.81 10.66
CA SER A 419 -13.02 22.84 11.47
C SER A 419 -12.25 23.56 12.56
N LEU A 420 -12.16 22.90 13.72
CA LEU A 420 -11.36 23.38 14.86
C LEU A 420 -9.86 23.07 14.67
N ALA A 421 -9.52 22.10 13.81
CA ALA A 421 -8.15 21.67 13.57
C ALA A 421 -7.87 21.46 12.07
N ARG A 422 -6.65 21.79 11.65
CA ARG A 422 -6.19 21.62 10.28
C ARG A 422 -5.04 20.63 10.23
N TYR A 423 -5.19 19.58 9.40
CA TYR A 423 -4.10 18.67 9.16
C TYR A 423 -3.31 19.05 7.89
N GLU A 424 -2.01 18.82 7.97
CA GLU A 424 -1.11 18.91 6.82
C GLU A 424 -1.24 17.64 5.97
N LEU A 425 -1.34 17.81 4.65
CA LEU A 425 -1.29 16.68 3.73
C LEU A 425 0.16 16.48 3.28
N ARG A 426 0.75 15.35 3.69
CA ARG A 426 2.15 14.97 3.43
C ARG A 426 2.24 13.86 2.38
N PRO A 427 3.30 13.82 1.58
CA PRO A 427 3.56 12.68 0.72
C PRO A 427 3.70 11.37 1.51
N TYR A 428 3.00 10.30 1.10
CA TYR A 428 3.12 8.98 1.75
C TYR A 428 4.56 8.45 1.75
N GLY A 429 5.34 8.80 0.71
CA GLY A 429 6.76 8.43 0.61
C GLY A 429 7.64 8.90 1.78
N GLU A 430 7.22 9.92 2.55
CA GLU A 430 7.95 10.33 3.76
C GLU A 430 8.05 9.19 4.78
N LEU A 431 7.04 8.30 4.85
CA LEU A 431 7.04 7.16 5.75
C LEU A 431 8.10 6.11 5.38
N ARG A 432 8.57 6.10 4.15
CA ARG A 432 9.62 5.19 3.66
C ARG A 432 11.03 5.61 4.06
N SER A 433 11.21 6.86 4.53
CA SER A 433 12.50 7.35 5.03
C SER A 433 12.29 8.54 5.95
N MET A 434 12.17 8.31 7.25
CA MET A 434 11.96 9.31 8.30
C MET A 434 13.25 9.58 9.07
N PHE A 435 13.43 10.79 9.58
CA PHE A 435 14.54 11.11 10.47
C PHE A 435 14.42 10.39 11.81
N ARG A 436 15.55 9.90 12.33
CA ARG A 436 15.67 9.39 13.70
C ARG A 436 16.30 10.44 14.60
N LEU A 437 15.81 10.56 15.82
CA LEU A 437 16.41 11.47 16.81
C LEU A 437 17.85 11.09 17.21
N SER A 438 18.21 9.81 17.03
CA SER A 438 19.58 9.30 17.22
C SER A 438 20.52 9.60 16.04
N GLY A 439 20.02 10.21 14.98
CA GLY A 439 20.73 10.46 13.72
C GLY A 439 20.41 9.42 12.64
N GLY A 440 20.61 9.81 11.38
CA GLY A 440 20.27 9.00 10.22
C GLY A 440 18.76 8.95 9.92
N ARG A 441 18.37 8.00 9.08
CA ARG A 441 16.98 7.82 8.64
C ARG A 441 16.58 6.35 8.71
N SER A 442 15.28 6.09 8.81
CA SER A 442 14.70 4.75 8.76
C SER A 442 13.31 4.80 8.17
N SER A 443 12.94 3.75 7.45
CA SER A 443 11.55 3.52 7.06
C SER A 443 10.68 3.27 8.30
N ALA A 444 9.41 3.67 8.25
CA ALA A 444 8.41 3.21 9.22
C ALA A 444 8.16 1.70 9.11
N PHE A 445 8.53 1.11 7.99
CA PHE A 445 8.21 -0.27 7.62
C PHE A 445 9.48 -1.13 7.62
N GLY A 446 9.35 -2.37 8.07
CA GLY A 446 10.37 -3.40 7.94
C GLY A 446 10.50 -3.93 6.50
N GLN A 447 11.50 -4.79 6.25
CA GLN A 447 11.71 -5.43 4.94
C GLN A 447 10.55 -6.35 4.50
N ASP A 448 9.73 -6.78 5.44
CA ASP A 448 8.49 -7.53 5.26
C ASP A 448 7.27 -6.64 4.98
N GLY A 449 7.45 -5.32 5.03
CA GLY A 449 6.39 -4.33 4.87
C GLY A 449 5.50 -4.14 6.11
N LEU A 450 5.85 -4.72 7.25
CA LEU A 450 5.15 -4.49 8.51
C LEU A 450 5.76 -3.31 9.26
N VAL A 451 4.94 -2.61 10.05
CA VAL A 451 5.44 -1.61 11.00
C VAL A 451 5.91 -2.35 12.26
N PRO A 452 7.20 -2.28 12.63
CA PRO A 452 7.73 -3.00 13.78
C PRO A 452 7.01 -2.62 15.08
N GLY A 453 6.73 -3.61 15.93
CA GLY A 453 6.09 -3.40 17.25
C GLY A 453 4.58 -3.14 17.20
N THR A 454 3.95 -3.35 16.04
CA THR A 454 2.48 -3.24 15.89
C THR A 454 1.78 -4.60 15.82
N GLU A 455 2.51 -5.69 16.05
CA GLU A 455 1.96 -7.03 16.05
C GLU A 455 0.91 -7.19 17.17
N ARG A 456 -0.25 -7.72 16.80
CA ARG A 456 -1.40 -7.92 17.70
C ARG A 456 -1.56 -9.39 18.07
N ALA A 457 -2.22 -9.66 19.21
CA ALA A 457 -2.44 -11.02 19.69
C ALA A 457 -3.38 -11.81 18.77
N GLU A 458 -4.23 -11.15 17.98
CA GLU A 458 -5.09 -11.82 17.00
C GLU A 458 -4.31 -12.66 15.97
N ARG A 459 -3.03 -12.36 15.72
CA ARG A 459 -2.17 -13.19 14.85
C ARG A 459 -2.09 -14.65 15.28
N TYR A 460 -2.21 -14.93 16.58
CA TYR A 460 -2.18 -16.31 17.11
C TYR A 460 -3.47 -17.08 16.86
N VAL A 461 -4.57 -16.39 16.57
CA VAL A 461 -5.89 -16.95 16.27
C VAL A 461 -6.13 -16.99 14.76
N LEU A 462 -5.69 -15.95 14.04
CA LEU A 462 -5.98 -15.77 12.61
C LEU A 462 -4.91 -16.30 11.66
N TRP A 463 -3.78 -16.85 12.17
CA TRP A 463 -2.74 -17.44 11.31
C TRP A 463 -3.24 -18.50 10.31
N PRO A 464 -4.32 -19.31 10.62
CA PRO A 464 -4.83 -20.25 9.64
C PRO A 464 -5.42 -19.60 8.40
N MET A 465 -5.70 -18.28 8.44
CA MET A 465 -6.15 -17.52 7.26
C MET A 465 -5.01 -17.22 6.29
N GLY A 466 -3.76 -17.55 6.68
CA GLY A 466 -2.57 -17.40 5.88
C GLY A 466 -1.99 -15.98 5.85
N ILE A 467 -2.57 -15.05 6.59
CA ILE A 467 -2.07 -13.66 6.65
C ILE A 467 -0.99 -13.59 7.73
N GLU A 468 0.24 -13.27 7.33
CA GLU A 468 1.35 -13.10 8.26
C GLU A 468 1.07 -11.94 9.21
N SER A 469 1.19 -12.18 10.52
CA SER A 469 0.97 -11.15 11.54
C SER A 469 -0.31 -10.34 11.33
N ALA A 470 -1.48 -11.03 11.23
CA ALA A 470 -2.78 -10.37 11.12
C ALA A 470 -2.93 -9.28 12.20
N GLY A 471 -3.46 -8.12 11.83
CA GLY A 471 -3.59 -6.94 12.69
C GLY A 471 -2.37 -6.02 12.76
N ALA A 472 -1.18 -6.46 12.33
CA ALA A 472 -0.01 -5.57 12.24
C ALA A 472 -0.19 -4.52 11.15
N MET A 473 0.25 -3.28 11.42
CA MET A 473 0.20 -2.19 10.43
C MET A 473 1.15 -2.47 9.27
N ARG A 474 0.75 -2.09 8.04
CA ARG A 474 1.41 -2.49 6.79
C ARG A 474 1.69 -1.31 5.88
N GLN A 475 2.76 -1.44 5.11
CA GLN A 475 3.08 -0.56 3.99
C GLN A 475 2.05 -0.73 2.87
N TRP A 476 1.81 0.33 2.10
CA TRP A 476 1.03 0.26 0.87
C TRP A 476 1.51 -0.86 -0.05
N GLY A 477 0.57 -1.58 -0.68
CA GLY A 477 0.86 -2.74 -1.52
C GLY A 477 0.97 -4.07 -0.75
N ARG A 478 0.87 -4.05 0.59
CA ARG A 478 0.99 -5.25 1.46
C ARG A 478 -0.28 -5.54 2.27
N GLN A 479 -1.40 -4.88 1.96
CA GLN A 479 -2.66 -5.03 2.69
C GLN A 479 -3.50 -6.18 2.12
N ALA A 480 -3.38 -7.37 2.70
CA ALA A 480 -4.37 -8.43 2.55
C ALA A 480 -5.66 -8.03 3.28
N THR A 481 -6.80 -7.97 2.58
CA THR A 481 -8.05 -7.39 3.10
C THR A 481 -9.19 -8.40 3.31
N ALA A 482 -8.96 -9.68 3.09
CA ALA A 482 -9.95 -10.73 3.35
C ALA A 482 -9.31 -11.84 4.19
N PHE A 483 -9.92 -12.17 5.33
CA PHE A 483 -9.57 -13.36 6.10
C PHE A 483 -10.10 -14.63 5.43
N VAL A 484 -11.33 -14.55 4.93
CA VAL A 484 -11.98 -15.64 4.21
C VAL A 484 -12.05 -15.30 2.73
N GLY A 485 -11.24 -15.99 1.94
CA GLY A 485 -10.97 -15.67 0.55
C GLY A 485 -9.54 -15.13 0.35
N ARG A 486 -9.33 -14.41 -0.73
CA ARG A 486 -8.06 -13.73 -1.08
C ARG A 486 -8.39 -12.39 -1.73
N ARG A 487 -7.85 -11.34 -1.20
CA ARG A 487 -8.04 -9.98 -1.71
C ARG A 487 -6.97 -9.06 -1.13
N HIS A 488 -6.38 -8.23 -1.98
CA HIS A 488 -5.51 -7.14 -1.54
C HIS A 488 -6.19 -5.80 -1.83
N PHE A 489 -5.84 -4.80 -1.04
CA PHE A 489 -6.45 -3.47 -1.20
C PHE A 489 -6.08 -2.83 -2.54
N ASP A 490 -4.92 -3.13 -3.07
CA ASP A 490 -4.37 -2.66 -4.34
C ASP A 490 -4.52 -3.66 -5.51
N ASP A 491 -5.37 -4.70 -5.38
CA ASP A 491 -5.69 -5.57 -6.51
C ASP A 491 -6.27 -4.76 -7.67
N ALA A 492 -5.66 -4.89 -8.84
CA ALA A 492 -5.97 -4.03 -9.98
C ALA A 492 -7.42 -4.18 -10.47
N ASP A 493 -7.99 -5.38 -10.39
CA ASP A 493 -9.35 -5.73 -10.82
C ASP A 493 -10.37 -5.78 -9.68
N LEU A 494 -9.97 -5.34 -8.48
CA LEU A 494 -10.80 -5.38 -7.28
C LEU A 494 -12.20 -4.80 -7.48
N LEU A 495 -12.25 -3.62 -8.09
CA LEU A 495 -13.50 -2.87 -8.23
C LEU A 495 -14.34 -3.38 -9.40
N GLU A 496 -13.73 -3.79 -10.50
CA GLU A 496 -14.42 -4.37 -11.67
C GLU A 496 -15.19 -5.65 -11.32
N GLN A 497 -14.66 -6.46 -10.42
CA GLN A 497 -15.31 -7.68 -9.96
C GLN A 497 -16.55 -7.40 -9.07
N ARG A 498 -16.68 -6.19 -8.49
CA ARG A 498 -17.67 -5.88 -7.43
C ARG A 498 -18.67 -4.80 -7.81
N PHE A 499 -18.34 -3.97 -8.77
CA PHE A 499 -19.16 -2.83 -9.15
C PHE A 499 -19.29 -2.71 -10.67
N ARG A 500 -20.42 -2.17 -11.09
CA ARG A 500 -20.63 -1.63 -12.42
C ARG A 500 -20.54 -0.11 -12.33
N PHE A 501 -19.54 0.48 -12.99
CA PHE A 501 -19.35 1.92 -13.03
C PHE A 501 -20.02 2.56 -14.25
N ASP A 502 -20.62 3.73 -14.05
CA ASP A 502 -20.98 4.66 -15.11
C ASP A 502 -19.78 5.61 -15.32
N LEU A 503 -19.09 5.43 -16.42
CA LEU A 503 -17.91 6.24 -16.79
C LEU A 503 -18.23 7.45 -17.68
N LYS A 504 -19.54 7.68 -17.99
CA LYS A 504 -19.98 8.76 -18.89
C LYS A 504 -20.32 10.03 -18.14
#